data_75d923f1a971ac99e787f681d51208c4
#
_entry.id   75d923f1a971ac99e787f681d51208c4
#
_cell.length_a   1.000
_cell.length_b   1.000
_cell.length_c   1.000
_cell.angle_alpha   90.00
_cell.angle_beta   90.00
_cell.angle_gamma   90.00
#
_symmetry.space_group_name_H-M   'P 1'
#
loop_
_entity.id
_entity.type
_entity.pdbx_description
1 polymer ?
#
loop_
_entity_poly.entity_id
_entity_poly.type
_entity_poly.pdbx_seq_one_letter_code
_entity_poly.pdbx_strand_id
1 'polypeptide(L)' 'MLFNESWTWVRRFAARLHELRPSLWEPTALTIASLAYQELRDREPEEAAEIVAARMSAKLSDADRK' A
#
# COMPACT_ATOMS: atom_id res chain seq x y z
N MET A 1 -22.32 -1.37 -9.02
CA MET A 1 -21.56 -0.15 -9.09
C MET A 1 -20.14 -0.45 -9.48
N LEU A 2 -19.74 0.17 -10.54
CA LEU A 2 -18.47 -0.19 -11.13
C LEU A 2 -17.28 0.24 -10.29
N PHE A 3 -17.40 1.38 -9.65
CA PHE A 3 -16.28 1.88 -8.89
C PHE A 3 -16.03 1.10 -7.61
N ASN A 4 -16.91 0.16 -7.28
CA ASN A 4 -16.75 -0.62 -6.07
C ASN A 4 -15.53 -1.51 -6.10
N GLU A 5 -15.16 -1.97 -7.29
CA GLU A 5 -13.99 -2.84 -7.37
C GLU A 5 -12.72 -2.12 -6.97
N SER A 6 -12.53 -0.92 -7.48
CA SER A 6 -11.32 -0.20 -7.13
C SER A 6 -11.35 0.21 -5.66
N TRP A 7 -12.51 0.59 -5.15
CA TRP A 7 -12.61 0.95 -3.75
C TRP A 7 -12.30 -0.24 -2.84
N THR A 8 -12.83 -1.41 -3.20
CA THR A 8 -12.56 -2.62 -2.44
C THR A 8 -11.07 -2.94 -2.46
N TRP A 9 -10.45 -2.83 -3.61
CA TRP A 9 -9.02 -3.07 -3.75
C TRP A 9 -8.23 -2.11 -2.86
N VAL A 10 -8.58 -0.84 -2.93
CA VAL A 10 -7.88 0.18 -2.16
C VAL A 10 -8.01 -0.08 -0.66
N ARG A 11 -9.20 -0.43 -0.22
CA ARG A 11 -9.40 -0.68 1.20
C ARG A 11 -8.61 -1.90 1.68
N ARG A 12 -8.62 -2.94 0.89
CA ARG A 12 -7.87 -4.14 1.27
C ARG A 12 -6.37 -3.87 1.27
N PHE A 13 -5.91 -3.12 0.29
CA PHE A 13 -4.52 -2.73 0.26
C PHE A 13 -4.15 -1.93 1.50
N ALA A 14 -4.95 -0.94 1.83
CA ALA A 14 -4.65 -0.07 2.97
C ALA A 14 -4.66 -0.86 4.27
N ALA A 15 -5.60 -1.79 4.42
CA ALA A 15 -5.66 -2.60 5.62
C ALA A 15 -4.40 -3.45 5.76
N ARG A 16 -3.99 -4.06 4.68
CA ARG A 16 -2.79 -4.90 4.72
C ARG A 16 -1.55 -4.05 4.96
N LEU A 17 -1.48 -2.90 4.31
CA LEU A 17 -0.35 -2.02 4.50
C LEU A 17 -0.25 -1.57 5.95
N HIS A 18 -1.39 -1.29 6.56
CA HIS A 18 -1.41 -0.89 7.95
C HIS A 18 -0.91 -2.02 8.86
N GLU A 19 -1.25 -3.26 8.52
CA GLU A 19 -0.74 -4.40 9.28
C GLU A 19 0.77 -4.50 9.19
N LEU A 20 1.30 -4.23 8.02
CA LEU A 20 2.74 -4.31 7.81
C LEU A 20 3.48 -3.10 8.36
N ARG A 21 2.83 -1.97 8.37
CA ARG A 21 3.41 -0.72 8.83
C ARG A 21 2.43 -0.01 9.75
N PRO A 22 2.31 -0.47 11.00
CA PRO A 22 1.28 0.09 11.89
C PRO A 22 1.46 1.58 12.20
N SER A 23 2.66 2.09 12.02
CA SER A 23 2.90 3.51 12.28
C SER A 23 2.38 4.41 11.18
N LEU A 24 2.00 3.84 10.05
CA LEU A 24 1.46 4.63 8.96
C LEU A 24 0.08 5.16 9.30
N TRP A 25 -0.09 6.45 9.06
CA TRP A 25 -1.37 7.08 9.29
C TRP A 25 -2.37 6.61 8.24
N GLU A 26 -3.63 6.45 8.66
CA GLU A 26 -4.65 5.91 7.77
C GLU A 26 -4.81 6.74 6.50
N PRO A 27 -4.93 8.08 6.57
CA PRO A 27 -5.05 8.85 5.33
C PRO A 27 -3.85 8.66 4.40
N THR A 28 -2.66 8.54 4.97
CA THR A 28 -1.48 8.30 4.16
C THR A 28 -1.55 6.94 3.48
N ALA A 29 -2.01 5.93 4.22
CA ALA A 29 -2.14 4.60 3.65
C ALA A 29 -3.14 4.59 2.49
N LEU A 30 -4.24 5.33 2.63
CA LEU A 30 -5.22 5.41 1.56
C LEU A 30 -4.66 6.11 0.34
N THR A 31 -3.88 7.16 0.55
CA THR A 31 -3.25 7.86 -0.56
C THR A 31 -2.29 6.92 -1.30
N ILE A 32 -1.49 6.20 -0.55
CA ILE A 32 -0.56 5.24 -1.15
C ILE A 32 -1.34 4.16 -1.90
N ALA A 33 -2.46 3.71 -1.32
CA ALA A 33 -3.27 2.70 -1.96
C ALA A 33 -3.83 3.17 -3.29
N SER A 34 -4.26 4.42 -3.35
CA SER A 34 -4.78 4.96 -4.60
C SER A 34 -3.71 5.00 -5.69
N LEU A 35 -2.51 5.41 -5.31
CA LEU A 35 -1.41 5.43 -6.27
C LEU A 35 -1.01 4.02 -6.67
N ALA A 36 -0.96 3.12 -5.70
CA ALA A 36 -0.60 1.74 -5.99
C ALA A 36 -1.61 1.05 -6.89
N TYR A 37 -2.88 1.41 -6.75
CA TYR A 37 -3.90 0.81 -7.58
C TYR A 37 -3.60 1.03 -9.07
N GLN A 38 -3.11 2.20 -9.40
CA GLN A 38 -2.84 2.50 -10.79
C GLN A 38 -1.71 1.64 -11.36
N GLU A 39 -0.78 1.24 -10.53
CA GLU A 39 0.36 0.45 -10.98
C GLU A 39 0.18 -1.04 -10.77
N LEU A 40 -0.47 -1.40 -9.66
CA LEU A 40 -0.48 -2.78 -9.21
C LEU A 40 -1.86 -3.40 -9.17
N ARG A 41 -2.81 -2.80 -9.87
CA ARG A 41 -4.18 -3.29 -9.81
C ARG A 41 -4.33 -4.70 -10.35
N ASP A 42 -3.35 -5.17 -11.12
CA ASP A 42 -3.37 -6.53 -11.66
C ASP A 42 -3.01 -7.56 -10.60
N ARG A 43 -2.51 -7.12 -9.46
CA ARG A 43 -2.13 -8.00 -8.38
C ARG A 43 -3.16 -7.96 -7.27
N GLU A 44 -3.11 -8.97 -6.43
CA GLU A 44 -3.96 -8.94 -5.24
C GLU A 44 -3.56 -7.75 -4.37
N PRO A 45 -4.55 -7.10 -3.74
CA PRO A 45 -4.21 -5.95 -2.90
C PRO A 45 -3.25 -6.29 -1.77
N GLU A 46 -3.38 -7.49 -1.20
CA GLU A 46 -2.49 -7.89 -0.13
C GLU A 46 -1.06 -8.05 -0.63
N GLU A 47 -0.91 -8.63 -1.80
CA GLU A 47 0.41 -8.77 -2.39
C GLU A 47 1.01 -7.42 -2.74
N ALA A 48 0.19 -6.54 -3.31
CA ALA A 48 0.66 -5.22 -3.66
C ALA A 48 1.12 -4.46 -2.42
N ALA A 49 0.40 -4.61 -1.32
CA ALA A 49 0.79 -3.95 -0.08
C ALA A 49 2.14 -4.45 0.41
N GLU A 50 2.40 -5.73 0.26
CA GLU A 50 3.68 -6.28 0.67
C GLU A 50 4.81 -5.74 -0.19
N ILE A 51 4.56 -5.59 -1.48
CA ILE A 51 5.56 -5.03 -2.38
C ILE A 51 5.88 -3.59 -1.98
N VAL A 52 4.85 -2.80 -1.73
CA VAL A 52 5.04 -1.40 -1.37
C VAL A 52 5.74 -1.29 -0.02
N ALA A 53 5.35 -2.11 0.94
CA ALA A 53 5.99 -2.09 2.25
C ALA A 53 7.47 -2.43 2.14
N ALA A 54 7.79 -3.38 1.29
CA ALA A 54 9.18 -3.76 1.09
C ALA A 54 9.98 -2.61 0.48
N ARG A 55 9.38 -1.90 -0.47
CA ARG A 55 10.03 -0.75 -1.07
C ARG A 55 10.29 0.34 -0.04
N MET A 56 9.31 0.58 0.82
CA MET A 56 9.45 1.59 1.85
C MET A 56 10.56 1.21 2.81
N SER A 57 10.62 -0.05 3.21
CA SER A 57 11.66 -0.51 4.13
C SER A 57 13.04 -0.38 3.52
N ALA A 58 13.17 -0.73 2.24
CA ALA A 58 14.46 -0.61 1.58
C ALA A 58 14.91 0.84 1.54
N LYS A 59 13.97 1.73 1.26
CA LYS A 59 14.30 3.14 1.18
C LYS A 59 14.72 3.69 2.53
N LEU A 60 14.01 3.29 3.57
CA LEU A 60 14.35 3.73 4.92
C LEU A 60 15.71 3.18 5.35
N SER A 61 15.97 1.94 5.01
CA SER A 61 17.27 1.35 5.31
C SER A 61 18.40 2.14 4.68
N ASP A 62 18.19 2.54 3.45
CA ASP A 62 19.18 3.31 2.72
C ASP A 62 19.46 4.62 3.44
N ALA A 63 18.41 5.31 3.84
CA ALA A 63 18.56 6.57 4.53
C ALA A 63 19.27 6.37 5.86
N ASP A 64 18.96 5.28 6.51
CA ASP A 64 19.52 5.00 7.82
C ASP A 64 21.00 4.71 7.77
N ARG A 65 21.45 4.18 6.67
CA ARG A 65 22.86 3.79 6.56
C ARG A 65 23.79 4.96 6.43
N LYS A 66 23.23 6.09 6.10
CA LYS A 66 24.07 7.29 6.04
C LYS A 66 24.53 7.66 7.42
#